data_14ba762881136d1b5214b647b2d0e70b
#
_entry.id   14ba762881136d1b5214b647b2d0e70b
#
_cell.length_a   1.000
_cell.length_b   1.000
_cell.length_c   1.000
_cell.angle_alpha   90.00
_cell.angle_beta   90.00
_cell.angle_gamma   90.00
#
_symmetry.space_group_name_H-M   'P 1'
#
loop_
_entity.id
_entity.type
_entity.pdbx_description
1 polymer ?
#
loop_
_entity_poly.entity_id
_entity_poly.type
_entity_poly.pdbx_seq_one_letter_code
_entity_poly.pdbx_strand_id
1 'polypeptide(L)'
;MTAEVSGFGDVTHRLVQRTPGDGQFLPGAIDMSVAPGAPTDADLLHTIDHAAICLQAGELDPTVQYYERVFGFTMIFQEYIEVGEQGMQSKVVQSPSGGVTFTLIQPDLSRRAGQIDDFLSWHEGAGVQHIAYSTHDIVTAVRAYSAKGVEFAQTPASYYDMLEARLGAVDVPVEQLRPLGILVDRDHWGQMFQIFTQSMHVRRTLFLELIERHGARTFGTSNIHALYEAKERELAEQRTIADA
;
A
#
# COMPACT_ATOMS: atom_id res chain seq x y z
N MET A 1 -9.95 -27.95 -6.81
CA MET A 1 -9.21 -27.93 -8.10
C MET A 1 -8.33 -26.69 -8.12
N THR A 2 -7.12 -26.78 -8.67
CA THR A 2 -6.22 -25.62 -8.81
C THR A 2 -5.76 -25.50 -10.26
N ALA A 3 -5.48 -24.27 -10.69
CA ALA A 3 -4.85 -23.96 -11.95
C ALA A 3 -3.82 -22.84 -11.72
N GLU A 4 -2.82 -22.75 -12.56
CA GLU A 4 -1.80 -21.70 -12.50
C GLU A 4 -1.75 -20.96 -13.83
N VAL A 5 -1.58 -19.64 -13.74
CA VAL A 5 -1.46 -18.73 -14.88
C VAL A 5 -0.30 -17.79 -14.59
N SER A 6 0.57 -17.55 -15.55
CA SER A 6 1.66 -16.57 -15.41
C SER A 6 1.09 -15.18 -15.16
N GLY A 7 1.73 -14.45 -14.29
CA GLY A 7 1.42 -13.05 -14.01
C GLY A 7 2.46 -12.11 -14.62
N PHE A 8 2.97 -11.19 -13.84
CA PHE A 8 4.05 -10.26 -14.19
C PHE A 8 5.39 -10.76 -13.62
N GLY A 9 6.50 -10.44 -14.27
CA GLY A 9 7.81 -10.92 -13.83
C GLY A 9 7.83 -12.45 -13.69
N ASP A 10 8.22 -12.94 -12.52
CA ASP A 10 8.22 -14.37 -12.16
C ASP A 10 7.01 -14.78 -11.29
N VAL A 11 6.03 -13.88 -11.11
CA VAL A 11 4.83 -14.13 -10.33
C VAL A 11 3.88 -15.05 -11.09
N THR A 12 3.33 -16.04 -10.36
CA THR A 12 2.30 -16.95 -10.85
C THR A 12 1.01 -16.77 -10.05
N HIS A 13 -0.12 -16.64 -10.75
CA HIS A 13 -1.45 -16.66 -10.14
C HIS A 13 -1.93 -18.09 -9.98
N ARG A 14 -2.16 -18.52 -8.74
CA ARG A 14 -2.80 -19.79 -8.47
C ARG A 14 -4.29 -19.59 -8.24
N LEU A 15 -5.09 -20.08 -9.17
CA LEU A 15 -6.54 -20.07 -9.08
C LEU A 15 -7.00 -21.31 -8.29
N VAL A 16 -7.86 -21.10 -7.29
CA VAL A 16 -8.34 -22.17 -6.42
C VAL A 16 -9.85 -22.25 -6.48
N GLN A 17 -10.36 -23.38 -6.95
CA GLN A 17 -11.77 -23.72 -6.81
C GLN A 17 -11.93 -24.55 -5.53
N ARG A 18 -12.66 -24.00 -4.55
CA ARG A 18 -12.96 -24.67 -3.28
C ARG A 18 -14.25 -25.47 -3.41
N THR A 19 -14.29 -26.64 -2.76
CA THR A 19 -15.51 -27.43 -2.60
C THR A 19 -16.21 -26.96 -1.33
N PRO A 20 -17.50 -26.62 -1.37
CA PRO A 20 -18.25 -26.27 -0.16
C PRO A 20 -18.13 -27.37 0.90
N GLY A 21 -17.74 -26.99 2.13
CA GLY A 21 -17.59 -27.91 3.26
C GLY A 21 -16.21 -28.55 3.43
N ASP A 22 -15.26 -28.31 2.55
CA ASP A 22 -13.92 -28.93 2.59
C ASP A 22 -12.98 -28.29 3.63
N GLY A 23 -13.36 -27.13 4.20
CA GLY A 23 -12.64 -26.44 5.28
C GLY A 23 -11.20 -25.98 4.97
N GLN A 24 -10.58 -26.53 3.93
CA GLN A 24 -9.19 -26.24 3.59
C GLN A 24 -9.06 -24.98 2.74
N PHE A 25 -8.12 -24.09 3.12
CA PHE A 25 -7.80 -22.90 2.33
C PHE A 25 -7.21 -23.27 0.96
N LEU A 26 -6.26 -24.19 0.94
CA LEU A 26 -5.65 -24.78 -0.24
C LEU A 26 -5.65 -26.30 -0.15
N PRO A 27 -5.79 -27.04 -1.26
CA PRO A 27 -5.60 -28.49 -1.27
C PRO A 27 -4.19 -28.84 -0.76
N GLY A 28 -4.13 -29.68 0.30
CA GLY A 28 -2.88 -30.06 0.94
C GLY A 28 -2.27 -29.02 1.87
N ALA A 29 -2.98 -27.92 2.17
CA ALA A 29 -2.56 -26.95 3.17
C ALA A 29 -2.68 -27.51 4.58
N ILE A 30 -1.82 -27.07 5.48
CA ILE A 30 -1.93 -27.37 6.90
C ILE A 30 -3.04 -26.50 7.49
N ASP A 31 -4.02 -27.11 8.16
CA ASP A 31 -5.01 -26.36 8.93
C ASP A 31 -4.31 -25.71 10.13
N MET A 32 -4.21 -24.38 10.09
CA MET A 32 -3.80 -23.60 11.24
C MET A 32 -5.02 -23.34 12.11
N SER A 33 -5.30 -24.24 13.06
CA SER A 33 -6.31 -23.95 14.09
C SER A 33 -5.80 -22.89 15.04
N VAL A 34 -6.59 -21.84 15.22
CA VAL A 34 -6.37 -20.86 16.30
C VAL A 34 -6.53 -21.62 17.62
N ALA A 35 -5.54 -21.54 18.52
CA ALA A 35 -5.65 -22.17 19.84
C ALA A 35 -6.91 -21.68 20.55
N PRO A 36 -7.72 -22.59 21.16
CA PRO A 36 -8.89 -22.18 21.93
C PRO A 36 -8.49 -21.17 23.01
N GLY A 37 -9.13 -20.00 23.04
CA GLY A 37 -8.83 -18.94 23.99
C GLY A 37 -7.69 -17.98 23.59
N ALA A 38 -7.14 -18.10 22.37
CA ALA A 38 -6.39 -17.00 21.82
C ALA A 38 -7.31 -15.77 21.81
N PRO A 39 -6.84 -14.57 22.30
CA PRO A 39 -7.63 -13.37 22.17
C PRO A 39 -7.99 -13.25 20.68
N THR A 40 -9.26 -13.31 20.38
CA THR A 40 -9.75 -12.74 19.15
C THR A 40 -9.54 -11.25 19.35
N ASP A 41 -8.36 -10.72 18.96
CA ASP A 41 -8.25 -9.33 18.53
C ASP A 41 -9.14 -9.28 17.30
N ALA A 42 -10.43 -9.46 17.59
CA ALA A 42 -11.44 -9.74 16.64
C ALA A 42 -11.38 -8.60 15.66
N ASP A 43 -10.95 -8.94 14.46
CA ASP A 43 -11.26 -8.18 13.28
C ASP A 43 -10.60 -6.79 13.17
N LEU A 44 -9.34 -6.62 13.65
CA LEU A 44 -8.57 -5.41 13.36
C LEU A 44 -8.18 -5.33 11.88
N LEU A 45 -8.07 -6.47 11.19
CA LEU A 45 -7.90 -6.54 9.74
C LEU A 45 -9.12 -7.27 9.13
N HIS A 46 -9.73 -6.67 8.12
CA HIS A 46 -10.95 -7.20 7.51
C HIS A 46 -10.67 -7.92 6.20
N THR A 47 -10.18 -7.17 5.21
CA THR A 47 -9.94 -7.68 3.86
C THR A 47 -8.62 -7.16 3.32
N ILE A 48 -8.12 -7.78 2.26
CA ILE A 48 -7.09 -7.18 1.43
C ILE A 48 -7.78 -6.08 0.60
N ASP A 49 -7.37 -4.83 0.79
CA ASP A 49 -7.88 -3.68 0.04
C ASP A 49 -7.27 -3.67 -1.37
N HIS A 50 -5.95 -3.77 -1.46
CA HIS A 50 -5.23 -3.87 -2.71
C HIS A 50 -3.85 -4.49 -2.54
N ALA A 51 -3.23 -4.87 -3.66
CA ALA A 51 -1.81 -5.20 -3.72
C ALA A 51 -1.12 -4.27 -4.72
N ALA A 52 -0.01 -3.67 -4.30
CA ALA A 52 0.80 -2.81 -5.15
C ALA A 52 1.93 -3.58 -5.80
N ILE A 53 2.08 -3.37 -7.10
CA ILE A 53 2.98 -4.11 -7.96
C ILE A 53 3.90 -3.12 -8.68
N CYS A 54 5.20 -3.29 -8.51
CA CYS A 54 6.19 -2.56 -9.29
C CYS A 54 6.52 -3.34 -10.56
N LEU A 55 6.48 -2.65 -11.69
CA LEU A 55 6.74 -3.16 -13.02
C LEU A 55 7.96 -2.48 -13.63
N GLN A 56 8.64 -3.14 -14.55
CA GLN A 56 9.67 -2.50 -15.36
C GLN A 56 9.05 -1.40 -16.25
N ALA A 57 9.85 -0.40 -16.59
CA ALA A 57 9.41 0.66 -17.49
C ALA A 57 8.97 0.08 -18.84
N GLY A 58 7.78 0.48 -19.30
CA GLY A 58 7.15 -0.03 -20.52
C GLY A 58 6.25 -1.25 -20.33
N GLU A 59 6.20 -1.85 -19.14
CA GLU A 59 5.35 -3.02 -18.87
C GLU A 59 3.96 -2.67 -18.31
N LEU A 60 3.71 -1.41 -17.95
CA LEU A 60 2.46 -0.99 -17.32
C LEU A 60 1.24 -1.26 -18.21
N ASP A 61 1.24 -0.74 -19.45
CA ASP A 61 0.13 -0.92 -20.38
C ASP A 61 -0.08 -2.38 -20.81
N PRO A 62 0.96 -3.13 -21.16
CA PRO A 62 0.84 -4.56 -21.43
C PRO A 62 0.24 -5.35 -20.27
N THR A 63 0.62 -5.03 -19.03
CA THR A 63 0.12 -5.70 -17.82
C THR A 63 -1.36 -5.36 -17.57
N VAL A 64 -1.77 -4.09 -17.71
CA VAL A 64 -3.19 -3.70 -17.63
C VAL A 64 -4.00 -4.49 -18.65
N GLN A 65 -3.59 -4.50 -19.93
CA GLN A 65 -4.27 -5.24 -20.99
C GLN A 65 -4.32 -6.75 -20.73
N TYR A 66 -3.30 -7.30 -20.09
CA TYR A 66 -3.28 -8.71 -19.68
C TYR A 66 -4.40 -8.99 -18.68
N TYR A 67 -4.51 -8.19 -17.59
CA TYR A 67 -5.57 -8.38 -16.60
C TYR A 67 -6.98 -8.15 -17.16
N GLU A 68 -7.14 -7.19 -18.05
CA GLU A 68 -8.41 -6.95 -18.72
C GLU A 68 -8.84 -8.15 -19.59
N ARG A 69 -7.92 -8.68 -20.42
CA ARG A 69 -8.25 -9.76 -21.35
C ARG A 69 -8.33 -11.14 -20.70
N VAL A 70 -7.47 -11.44 -19.73
CA VAL A 70 -7.36 -12.77 -19.14
C VAL A 70 -8.32 -12.95 -17.96
N PHE A 71 -8.44 -11.93 -17.12
CA PHE A 71 -9.23 -11.99 -15.88
C PHE A 71 -10.50 -11.14 -15.92
N GLY A 72 -10.73 -10.38 -16.98
CA GLY A 72 -11.89 -9.50 -17.11
C GLY A 72 -11.87 -8.32 -16.13
N PHE A 73 -10.69 -7.92 -15.67
CA PHE A 73 -10.55 -6.74 -14.82
C PHE A 73 -10.88 -5.47 -15.62
N THR A 74 -11.13 -4.39 -14.91
CA THR A 74 -11.34 -3.06 -15.50
C THR A 74 -10.31 -2.11 -14.91
N MET A 75 -9.71 -1.29 -15.75
CA MET A 75 -8.90 -0.16 -15.26
C MET A 75 -9.83 0.89 -14.65
N ILE A 76 -9.70 1.14 -13.34
CA ILE A 76 -10.59 2.03 -12.58
C ILE A 76 -9.96 3.38 -12.26
N PHE A 77 -8.62 3.49 -12.31
CA PHE A 77 -7.89 4.70 -11.98
C PHE A 77 -6.55 4.72 -12.69
N GLN A 78 -6.06 5.92 -13.01
CA GLN A 78 -4.71 6.14 -13.52
C GLN A 78 -4.20 7.51 -13.12
N GLU A 79 -2.90 7.63 -12.89
CA GLU A 79 -2.25 8.90 -12.57
C GLU A 79 -0.77 8.89 -12.93
N TYR A 80 -0.21 10.09 -13.05
CA TYR A 80 1.21 10.33 -13.08
C TYR A 80 1.61 11.02 -11.79
N ILE A 81 2.56 10.44 -11.07
CA ILE A 81 3.03 10.94 -9.78
C ILE A 81 4.42 11.53 -9.98
N GLU A 82 4.55 12.83 -9.72
CA GLU A 82 5.82 13.55 -9.77
C GLU A 82 6.20 13.98 -8.37
N VAL A 83 7.39 13.59 -7.90
CA VAL A 83 7.90 13.93 -6.56
C VAL A 83 9.33 14.41 -6.68
N GLY A 84 9.51 15.73 -6.58
CA GLY A 84 10.80 16.35 -6.84
C GLY A 84 11.29 16.04 -8.26
N GLU A 85 12.47 15.44 -8.38
CA GLU A 85 13.04 15.04 -9.67
C GLU A 85 12.62 13.63 -10.12
N GLN A 86 11.86 12.90 -9.31
CA GLN A 86 11.40 11.55 -9.59
C GLN A 86 10.01 11.57 -10.25
N GLY A 87 9.69 10.53 -11.01
CA GLY A 87 8.39 10.36 -11.63
C GLY A 87 8.01 8.88 -11.73
N MET A 88 6.71 8.61 -11.65
CA MET A 88 6.17 7.28 -11.83
C MET A 88 4.76 7.33 -12.43
N GLN A 89 4.43 6.32 -13.20
CA GLN A 89 3.08 6.12 -13.74
C GLN A 89 2.38 5.03 -12.94
N SER A 90 1.14 5.28 -12.56
CA SER A 90 0.31 4.32 -11.83
C SER A 90 -1.00 4.08 -12.56
N LYS A 91 -1.41 2.81 -12.63
CA LYS A 91 -2.73 2.38 -13.11
C LYS A 91 -3.30 1.34 -12.16
N VAL A 92 -4.60 1.42 -11.92
CA VAL A 92 -5.28 0.50 -11.02
C VAL A 92 -6.27 -0.34 -11.80
N VAL A 93 -6.15 -1.66 -11.66
CA VAL A 93 -7.09 -2.62 -12.23
C VAL A 93 -7.85 -3.35 -11.12
N GLN A 94 -9.15 -3.55 -11.34
CA GLN A 94 -10.03 -4.19 -10.36
C GLN A 94 -10.88 -5.28 -11.01
N SER A 95 -11.07 -6.37 -10.28
CA SER A 95 -11.94 -7.46 -10.69
C SER A 95 -13.40 -7.02 -10.77
N PRO A 96 -14.27 -7.68 -11.60
CA PRO A 96 -15.68 -7.34 -11.71
C PRO A 96 -16.46 -7.39 -10.38
N SER A 97 -15.99 -8.21 -9.43
CA SER A 97 -16.59 -8.29 -8.09
C SER A 97 -16.16 -7.17 -7.15
N GLY A 98 -15.13 -6.38 -7.52
CA GLY A 98 -14.47 -5.42 -6.62
C GLY A 98 -13.58 -6.06 -5.55
N GLY A 99 -13.52 -7.40 -5.48
CA GLY A 99 -12.80 -8.09 -4.41
C GLY A 99 -11.29 -8.24 -4.61
N VAL A 100 -10.77 -7.92 -5.80
CA VAL A 100 -9.34 -7.93 -6.10
C VAL A 100 -8.97 -6.63 -6.79
N THR A 101 -8.03 -5.90 -6.22
CA THR A 101 -7.53 -4.64 -6.76
C THR A 101 -6.01 -4.69 -6.80
N PHE A 102 -5.43 -4.34 -7.96
CA PHE A 102 -3.99 -4.18 -8.13
C PHE A 102 -3.66 -2.75 -8.52
N THR A 103 -2.76 -2.13 -7.76
CA THR A 103 -2.11 -0.87 -8.14
C THR A 103 -0.81 -1.23 -8.86
N LEU A 104 -0.74 -0.93 -10.16
CA LEU A 104 0.38 -1.23 -11.03
C LEU A 104 1.20 0.03 -11.22
N ILE A 105 2.50 -0.02 -10.94
CA ILE A 105 3.37 1.15 -10.92
C ILE A 105 4.63 0.87 -11.73
N GLN A 106 5.01 1.80 -12.61
CA GLN A 106 6.30 1.77 -13.30
C GLN A 106 7.06 3.09 -13.11
N PRO A 107 8.41 3.07 -13.10
CA PRO A 107 9.21 4.29 -13.04
C PRO A 107 9.17 5.04 -14.37
N ASP A 108 9.36 6.37 -14.31
CA ASP A 108 9.64 7.20 -15.47
C ASP A 108 11.16 7.35 -15.65
N LEU A 109 11.72 6.63 -16.61
CA LEU A 109 13.16 6.64 -16.90
C LEU A 109 13.69 7.98 -17.43
N SER A 110 12.83 8.93 -17.79
CA SER A 110 13.23 10.29 -18.15
C SER A 110 13.53 11.18 -16.94
N ARG A 111 13.20 10.69 -15.75
CA ARG A 111 13.38 11.35 -14.47
C ARG A 111 14.51 10.68 -13.68
N ARG A 112 14.87 11.29 -12.55
CA ARG A 112 15.82 10.70 -11.60
C ARG A 112 15.27 9.39 -11.04
N ALA A 113 16.12 8.37 -10.92
CA ALA A 113 15.77 7.12 -10.26
C ALA A 113 15.25 7.34 -8.84
N GLY A 114 14.22 6.60 -8.45
CA GLY A 114 13.52 6.73 -7.19
C GLY A 114 13.20 5.39 -6.53
N GLN A 115 12.25 5.42 -5.61
CA GLN A 115 11.88 4.25 -4.81
C GLN A 115 11.40 3.04 -5.63
N ILE A 116 10.83 3.25 -6.82
CA ILE A 116 10.39 2.15 -7.68
C ILE A 116 11.61 1.48 -8.34
N ASP A 117 12.59 2.28 -8.78
CA ASP A 117 13.84 1.77 -9.33
C ASP A 117 14.63 0.98 -8.27
N ASP A 118 14.69 1.48 -7.03
CA ASP A 118 15.31 0.79 -5.91
C ASP A 118 14.64 -0.57 -5.65
N PHE A 119 13.29 -0.59 -5.61
CA PHE A 119 12.55 -1.83 -5.44
C PHE A 119 12.88 -2.83 -6.56
N LEU A 120 12.81 -2.42 -7.82
CA LEU A 120 13.08 -3.29 -8.97
C LEU A 120 14.50 -3.84 -8.95
N SER A 121 15.47 -3.04 -8.51
CA SER A 121 16.86 -3.45 -8.33
C SER A 121 17.02 -4.48 -7.21
N TRP A 122 16.41 -4.26 -6.05
CA TRP A 122 16.52 -5.16 -4.89
C TRP A 122 15.71 -6.45 -5.06
N HIS A 123 14.59 -6.36 -5.75
CA HIS A 123 13.73 -7.51 -6.06
C HIS A 123 14.30 -8.33 -7.23
N GLU A 124 15.17 -7.72 -8.05
CA GLU A 124 15.71 -8.29 -9.28
C GLU A 124 14.66 -8.48 -10.38
N GLY A 125 13.69 -7.55 -10.44
CA GLY A 125 12.62 -7.55 -11.43
C GLY A 125 11.27 -7.06 -10.89
N ALA A 126 10.22 -7.24 -11.68
CA ALA A 126 8.86 -6.88 -11.29
C ALA A 126 8.36 -7.75 -10.14
N GLY A 127 7.59 -7.17 -9.20
CA GLY A 127 7.11 -7.90 -8.04
C GLY A 127 6.08 -7.15 -7.22
N VAL A 128 5.51 -7.85 -6.23
CA VAL A 128 4.60 -7.25 -5.24
C VAL A 128 5.40 -6.44 -4.23
N GLN A 129 5.15 -5.12 -4.20
CA GLN A 129 5.81 -4.21 -3.28
C GLN A 129 5.12 -4.20 -1.91
N HIS A 130 3.78 -4.07 -1.87
CA HIS A 130 3.04 -4.13 -0.62
C HIS A 130 1.65 -4.74 -0.79
N ILE A 131 1.09 -5.14 0.34
CA ILE A 131 -0.28 -5.60 0.45
C ILE A 131 -0.96 -4.71 1.49
N ALA A 132 -2.05 -4.06 1.09
CA ALA A 132 -2.85 -3.22 1.96
C ALA A 132 -4.00 -4.02 2.58
N TYR A 133 -4.13 -3.92 3.90
CA TYR A 133 -5.22 -4.51 4.66
C TYR A 133 -6.16 -3.43 5.17
N SER A 134 -7.45 -3.60 4.92
CA SER A 134 -8.47 -2.70 5.44
C SER A 134 -8.68 -2.91 6.94
N THR A 135 -8.95 -1.80 7.63
CA THR A 135 -9.37 -1.77 9.06
C THR A 135 -10.53 -0.79 9.25
N HIS A 136 -11.29 -0.94 10.31
CA HIS A 136 -12.36 0.00 10.70
C HIS A 136 -11.92 0.99 11.78
N ASP A 137 -10.76 0.79 12.39
CA ASP A 137 -10.14 1.67 13.39
C ASP A 137 -8.62 1.54 13.28
N ILE A 138 -8.03 2.39 12.44
CA ILE A 138 -6.60 2.36 12.19
C ILE A 138 -5.78 2.73 13.43
N VAL A 139 -6.31 3.60 14.28
CA VAL A 139 -5.63 4.02 15.52
C VAL A 139 -5.50 2.83 16.47
N THR A 140 -6.59 2.09 16.68
CA THR A 140 -6.57 0.87 17.50
C THR A 140 -5.71 -0.22 16.88
N ALA A 141 -5.82 -0.44 15.56
CA ALA A 141 -5.04 -1.44 14.85
C ALA A 141 -3.53 -1.17 14.96
N VAL A 142 -3.08 0.07 14.68
CA VAL A 142 -1.67 0.44 14.77
C VAL A 142 -1.13 0.27 16.20
N ARG A 143 -1.87 0.70 17.21
CA ARG A 143 -1.47 0.51 18.62
C ARG A 143 -1.32 -0.96 18.98
N ALA A 144 -2.30 -1.78 18.60
CA ALA A 144 -2.30 -3.21 18.91
C ALA A 144 -1.14 -3.95 18.24
N TYR A 145 -0.87 -3.65 16.96
CA TYR A 145 0.24 -4.28 16.24
C TYR A 145 1.60 -3.75 16.69
N SER A 146 1.74 -2.47 16.99
CA SER A 146 2.98 -1.93 17.60
C SER A 146 3.29 -2.59 18.93
N ALA A 147 2.27 -2.81 19.78
CA ALA A 147 2.46 -3.51 21.04
C ALA A 147 2.90 -4.98 20.87
N LYS A 148 2.64 -5.57 19.71
CA LYS A 148 3.11 -6.92 19.33
C LYS A 148 4.47 -6.91 18.61
N GLY A 149 5.11 -5.73 18.45
CA GLY A 149 6.43 -5.59 17.85
C GLY A 149 6.43 -5.31 16.34
N VAL A 150 5.28 -4.95 15.74
CA VAL A 150 5.27 -4.49 14.36
C VAL A 150 5.84 -3.07 14.30
N GLU A 151 6.86 -2.89 13.47
CA GLU A 151 7.47 -1.58 13.23
C GLU A 151 6.83 -0.91 12.02
N PHE A 152 6.37 0.34 12.22
CA PHE A 152 5.79 1.17 11.17
C PHE A 152 6.78 2.23 10.70
N ALA A 153 6.60 2.67 9.45
CA ALA A 153 7.35 3.78 8.88
C ALA A 153 7.07 5.06 9.66
N GLN A 154 8.13 5.85 9.88
CA GLN A 154 8.02 7.11 10.61
C GLN A 154 7.57 8.22 9.67
N THR A 155 6.62 9.03 10.13
CA THR A 155 6.15 10.22 9.43
C THR A 155 6.74 11.46 10.09
N PRO A 156 7.36 12.38 9.32
CA PRO A 156 7.91 13.63 9.86
C PRO A 156 6.86 14.46 10.60
N ALA A 157 7.27 15.12 11.70
CA ALA A 157 6.36 15.98 12.48
C ALA A 157 5.76 17.11 11.63
N SER A 158 6.57 17.70 10.75
CA SER A 158 6.17 18.76 9.81
C SER A 158 5.04 18.35 8.85
N TYR A 159 4.85 17.05 8.59
CA TYR A 159 3.70 16.55 7.82
C TYR A 159 2.36 16.93 8.47
N TYR A 160 2.27 16.76 9.79
CA TYR A 160 1.03 17.05 10.54
C TYR A 160 0.80 18.54 10.72
N ASP A 161 1.86 19.36 10.74
CA ASP A 161 1.75 20.81 10.84
C ASP A 161 1.13 21.44 9.58
N MET A 162 1.25 20.73 8.43
CA MET A 162 0.65 21.13 7.15
C MET A 162 -0.74 20.53 6.91
N LEU A 163 -1.17 19.58 7.73
CA LEU A 163 -2.32 18.73 7.43
C LEU A 163 -3.63 19.54 7.31
N GLU A 164 -3.88 20.45 8.25
CA GLU A 164 -5.08 21.30 8.24
C GLU A 164 -5.13 22.22 7.01
N ALA A 165 -4.01 22.84 6.65
CA ALA A 165 -3.92 23.70 5.48
C ALA A 165 -4.12 22.91 4.16
N ARG A 166 -3.68 21.65 4.14
CA ARG A 166 -3.76 20.78 2.96
C ARG A 166 -5.14 20.15 2.78
N LEU A 167 -5.75 19.65 3.85
CA LEU A 167 -6.96 18.82 3.79
C LEU A 167 -8.17 19.44 4.51
N GLY A 168 -7.99 20.53 5.29
CA GLY A 168 -9.03 21.05 6.17
C GLY A 168 -9.30 20.10 7.34
N ALA A 169 -10.55 20.05 7.81
CA ALA A 169 -10.95 19.17 8.91
C ALA A 169 -10.78 17.68 8.54
N VAL A 170 -10.21 16.92 9.48
CA VAL A 170 -10.04 15.48 9.35
C VAL A 170 -10.94 14.74 10.32
N ASP A 171 -11.43 13.56 9.94
CA ASP A 171 -12.42 12.79 10.72
C ASP A 171 -11.82 12.17 11.98
N VAL A 172 -10.52 11.86 11.96
CA VAL A 172 -9.78 11.37 13.13
C VAL A 172 -8.89 12.49 13.66
N PRO A 173 -8.93 12.81 14.98
CA PRO A 173 -8.12 13.88 15.56
C PRO A 173 -6.62 13.72 15.28
N VAL A 174 -5.97 14.81 14.85
CA VAL A 174 -4.52 14.82 14.50
C VAL A 174 -3.66 14.39 15.70
N GLU A 175 -4.09 14.68 16.91
CA GLU A 175 -3.43 14.28 18.15
C GLU A 175 -3.36 12.76 18.34
N GLN A 176 -4.25 12.02 17.69
CA GLN A 176 -4.24 10.55 17.69
C GLN A 176 -3.39 9.99 16.55
N LEU A 177 -3.32 10.68 15.41
CA LEU A 177 -2.61 10.26 14.22
C LEU A 177 -1.11 10.49 14.32
N ARG A 178 -0.70 11.70 14.77
CA ARG A 178 0.70 12.14 14.86
C ARG A 178 1.60 11.19 15.64
N PRO A 179 1.24 10.76 16.88
CA PRO A 179 2.10 9.86 17.67
C PRO A 179 2.29 8.47 17.05
N LEU A 180 1.40 8.08 16.14
CA LEU A 180 1.39 6.78 15.51
C LEU A 180 1.95 6.79 14.08
N GLY A 181 2.25 7.96 13.53
CA GLY A 181 2.75 8.08 12.16
C GLY A 181 1.69 7.88 11.07
N ILE A 182 0.40 7.92 11.41
CA ILE A 182 -0.70 7.66 10.48
C ILE A 182 -0.88 8.82 9.51
N LEU A 183 -0.87 8.52 8.22
CA LEU A 183 -1.06 9.45 7.12
C LEU A 183 -2.55 9.65 6.82
N VAL A 184 -2.90 10.83 6.31
CA VAL A 184 -4.26 11.15 5.87
C VAL A 184 -4.25 11.65 4.44
N ASP A 185 -5.14 11.13 3.63
CA ASP A 185 -5.44 11.68 2.30
C ASP A 185 -6.93 11.95 2.15
N ARG A 186 -7.26 12.78 1.16
CA ARG A 186 -8.65 13.11 0.82
C ARG A 186 -8.80 13.13 -0.69
N ASP A 187 -9.84 12.48 -1.16
CA ASP A 187 -10.27 12.56 -2.54
C ASP A 187 -11.69 13.17 -2.64
N HIS A 188 -12.26 13.11 -3.84
CA HIS A 188 -13.60 13.64 -4.10
C HIS A 188 -14.69 12.94 -3.27
N TRP A 189 -14.51 11.70 -2.86
CA TRP A 189 -15.52 10.88 -2.17
C TRP A 189 -15.36 10.86 -0.66
N GLY A 190 -14.19 11.17 -0.12
CA GLY A 190 -13.98 11.15 1.31
C GLY A 190 -12.52 11.18 1.75
N GLN A 191 -12.26 10.65 2.94
CA GLN A 191 -10.94 10.57 3.53
C GLN A 191 -10.45 9.13 3.59
N MET A 192 -9.14 8.98 3.64
CA MET A 192 -8.47 7.72 3.93
C MET A 192 -7.33 7.94 4.90
N PHE A 193 -7.10 6.97 5.74
CA PHE A 193 -6.01 6.92 6.71
C PHE A 193 -5.15 5.72 6.36
N GLN A 194 -3.83 5.90 6.33
CA GLN A 194 -2.94 4.81 5.93
C GLN A 194 -1.61 4.87 6.68
N ILE A 195 -0.99 3.73 6.85
CA ILE A 195 0.36 3.60 7.38
C ILE A 195 1.02 2.35 6.83
N PHE A 196 2.33 2.43 6.65
CA PHE A 196 3.11 1.33 6.09
C PHE A 196 4.01 0.73 7.17
N THR A 197 4.16 -0.60 7.16
CA THR A 197 5.18 -1.25 7.99
C THR A 197 6.56 -1.02 7.40
N GLN A 198 7.58 -1.12 8.23
CA GLN A 198 8.92 -1.37 7.70
C GLN A 198 8.95 -2.74 7.04
N SER A 199 9.79 -2.90 6.00
CA SER A 199 9.93 -4.21 5.36
C SER A 199 10.59 -5.18 6.30
N MET A 200 9.96 -6.33 6.51
CA MET A 200 10.53 -7.45 7.26
C MET A 200 11.48 -8.31 6.42
N HIS A 201 11.50 -8.11 5.11
CA HIS A 201 12.32 -8.88 4.19
C HIS A 201 13.74 -8.32 4.11
N VAL A 202 14.75 -9.20 4.12
CA VAL A 202 16.16 -8.80 4.09
C VAL A 202 16.54 -7.95 2.89
N ARG A 203 15.86 -8.12 1.74
CA ARG A 203 16.01 -7.30 0.54
C ARG A 203 15.17 -6.01 0.56
N ARG A 204 14.40 -5.74 1.61
CA ARG A 204 13.53 -4.57 1.78
C ARG A 204 12.49 -4.41 0.66
N THR A 205 12.00 -5.52 0.11
CA THR A 205 11.12 -5.50 -1.05
C THR A 205 9.64 -5.60 -0.71
N LEU A 206 9.24 -6.37 0.31
CA LEU A 206 7.84 -6.51 0.69
C LEU A 206 7.56 -5.81 2.01
N PHE A 207 6.51 -5.00 2.05
CA PHE A 207 5.96 -4.43 3.28
C PHE A 207 4.43 -4.51 3.28
N LEU A 208 3.80 -4.17 4.39
CA LEU A 208 2.36 -4.19 4.56
C LEU A 208 1.85 -2.77 4.77
N GLU A 209 0.59 -2.55 4.42
CA GLU A 209 -0.14 -1.32 4.64
C GLU A 209 -1.38 -1.60 5.48
N LEU A 210 -1.71 -0.72 6.43
CA LEU A 210 -3.02 -0.62 7.03
C LEU A 210 -3.74 0.57 6.42
N ILE A 211 -4.99 0.38 6.01
CA ILE A 211 -5.80 1.41 5.40
C ILE A 211 -7.21 1.43 6.00
N GLU A 212 -7.68 2.62 6.37
CA GLU A 212 -9.06 2.89 6.75
C GLU A 212 -9.65 3.91 5.79
N ARG A 213 -10.82 3.60 5.20
CA ARG A 213 -11.49 4.44 4.22
C ARG A 213 -12.78 5.02 4.76
N HIS A 214 -12.85 6.34 4.83
CA HIS A 214 -14.07 7.10 5.08
C HIS A 214 -14.60 7.66 3.76
N GLY A 215 -14.99 6.75 2.87
CA GLY A 215 -15.53 7.07 1.56
C GLY A 215 -14.51 7.21 0.44
N ALA A 216 -13.25 7.51 0.73
CA ALA A 216 -12.20 7.67 -0.28
C ALA A 216 -12.00 6.41 -1.15
N ARG A 217 -11.69 6.63 -2.42
CA ARG A 217 -11.55 5.57 -3.44
C ARG A 217 -10.18 5.53 -4.10
N THR A 218 -9.36 6.57 -3.91
CA THR A 218 -8.00 6.65 -4.46
C THR A 218 -6.98 5.95 -3.55
N PHE A 219 -5.70 6.09 -3.85
CA PHE A 219 -4.62 5.29 -3.26
C PHE A 219 -3.53 6.14 -2.58
N GLY A 220 -3.89 7.37 -2.13
CA GLY A 220 -3.03 8.17 -1.26
C GLY A 220 -1.90 8.94 -1.94
N THR A 221 -2.07 9.31 -3.20
CA THR A 221 -1.05 10.03 -3.98
C THR A 221 -0.62 11.34 -3.33
N SER A 222 -1.55 12.09 -2.73
CA SER A 222 -1.21 13.36 -2.09
C SER A 222 -0.32 13.16 -0.85
N ASN A 223 -0.36 11.98 -0.23
CA ASN A 223 0.54 11.64 0.86
C ASN A 223 1.99 11.48 0.39
N ILE A 224 2.23 10.98 -0.82
CA ILE A 224 3.57 10.85 -1.39
C ILE A 224 4.21 12.24 -1.51
N HIS A 225 3.48 13.21 -2.07
CA HIS A 225 3.92 14.60 -2.17
C HIS A 225 4.16 15.23 -0.80
N ALA A 226 3.20 15.08 0.12
CA ALA A 226 3.28 15.67 1.44
C ALA A 226 4.43 15.11 2.29
N LEU A 227 4.73 13.82 2.17
CA LEU A 227 5.88 13.22 2.84
C LEU A 227 7.21 13.74 2.27
N TYR A 228 7.29 13.94 0.96
CA TYR A 228 8.45 14.52 0.33
C TYR A 228 8.69 15.96 0.82
N GLU A 229 7.66 16.80 0.77
CA GLU A 229 7.73 18.19 1.25
C GLU A 229 8.09 18.29 2.74
N ALA A 230 7.51 17.42 3.57
CA ALA A 230 7.82 17.36 4.99
C ALA A 230 9.28 17.00 5.25
N LYS A 231 9.82 16.05 4.49
CA LYS A 231 11.22 15.62 4.59
C LYS A 231 12.19 16.73 4.13
N GLU A 232 11.87 17.41 3.04
CA GLU A 232 12.68 18.54 2.56
C GLU A 232 12.71 19.69 3.59
N ARG A 233 11.58 19.98 4.23
CA ARG A 233 11.49 20.97 5.31
C ARG A 233 12.37 20.61 6.50
N GLU A 234 12.32 19.38 6.99
CA GLU A 234 13.18 18.93 8.09
C GLU A 234 14.68 19.02 7.75
N LEU A 235 15.04 18.65 6.52
CA LEU A 235 16.43 18.76 6.06
C LEU A 235 16.90 20.23 5.99
N ALA A 236 16.03 21.14 5.57
CA ALA A 236 16.34 22.57 5.54
C ALA A 236 16.54 23.15 6.94
N GLU A 237 15.67 22.78 7.90
CA GLU A 237 15.80 23.17 9.31
C GLU A 237 17.11 22.65 9.93
N GLN A 238 17.46 21.38 9.69
CA GLN A 238 18.71 20.78 10.18
C GLN A 238 19.96 21.49 9.65
N ARG A 239 19.96 21.91 8.37
CA ARG A 239 21.05 22.68 7.76
C ARG A 239 21.17 24.05 8.43
N THR A 240 20.06 24.75 8.65
CA THR A 240 20.05 26.06 9.31
C THR A 240 20.60 26.00 10.74
N ILE A 241 20.31 24.91 11.47
CA ILE A 241 20.84 24.69 12.83
C ILE A 241 22.33 24.36 12.81
N ALA A 242 22.80 23.62 11.80
CA ALA A 242 24.20 23.25 11.68
C ALA A 242 25.11 24.43 11.27
N ASP A 243 24.55 25.44 10.61
CA ASP A 243 25.25 26.64 10.14
C ASP A 243 25.19 27.80 11.15
N ALA A 244 24.50 27.65 12.29
CA ALA A 244 24.35 28.63 13.35
C ALA A 244 25.26 28.35 14.56
#